data_5e4da95189e0254e70c0fb12bcae5ffe
#
_entry.id   5e4da95189e0254e70c0fb12bcae5ffe
#
_cell.length_a   1.000
_cell.length_b   1.000
_cell.length_c   1.000
_cell.angle_alpha   90.00
_cell.angle_beta   90.00
_cell.angle_gamma   90.00
#
_symmetry.space_group_name_H-M   'P 1'
#
loop_
_entity.id
_entity.type
_entity.pdbx_description
1 polymer ?
#
loop_
_entity_poly.entity_id
_entity_poly.type
_entity_poly.pdbx_seq_one_letter_code
_entity_poly.pdbx_strand_id
1 'polypeptide(L)'
;MAESQVAVAPVITSKLSVKAPEFYPSGYNQNFPDSSFEDEYDGYLPLAEYVQDFLNHLAEQPGCFETEIEQFAETVNGWVAADETLQELVELVYQQATTVPNFSYMGARLCNYLSHHLTISPLSGNFRQLLLQRCQTEYENRDEAAKGDETARKQFHAFVLFLAELYLNLEIKGTKGQVKQAEILQEGLQELLNVLFSNPVDNNLMCAVKLLKLLQGFPMWGPGACHEGYDATPPP
;
A
#
# COMPACT_ATOMS: atom_id res chain seq x y z
N MET A 1 72.04 4.67 48.12
CA MET A 1 71.51 4.06 46.92
C MET A 1 70.26 3.28 47.34
N ALA A 2 69.09 3.79 47.13
CA ALA A 2 67.83 3.20 47.54
C ALA A 2 67.14 2.72 46.26
N GLU A 3 66.97 1.40 46.15
CA GLU A 3 66.20 0.76 45.07
C GLU A 3 64.72 0.83 45.44
N SER A 4 63.96 1.46 44.55
CA SER A 4 62.50 1.48 44.64
C SER A 4 61.89 0.25 43.99
N GLN A 5 61.34 -0.64 44.81
CA GLN A 5 60.52 -1.75 44.35
C GLN A 5 59.13 -1.25 43.96
N VAL A 6 58.77 -1.45 42.69
CA VAL A 6 57.43 -1.23 42.18
C VAL A 6 56.60 -2.49 42.49
N ALA A 7 55.60 -2.34 43.35
CA ALA A 7 54.62 -3.39 43.65
C ALA A 7 53.61 -3.52 42.50
N VAL A 8 53.62 -4.67 41.84
CA VAL A 8 52.60 -5.05 40.84
C VAL A 8 51.38 -5.58 41.59
N ALA A 9 50.23 -4.92 41.44
CA ALA A 9 48.95 -5.36 42.01
C ALA A 9 48.46 -6.63 41.27
N PRO A 10 47.87 -7.60 41.98
CA PRO A 10 47.39 -8.85 41.35
C PRO A 10 46.11 -8.54 40.54
N VAL A 11 46.10 -9.04 39.28
CA VAL A 11 44.93 -9.06 38.43
C VAL A 11 43.90 -10.05 38.99
N ILE A 12 42.80 -9.59 39.52
CA ILE A 12 41.70 -10.42 39.98
C ILE A 12 40.90 -10.85 38.75
N THR A 13 41.13 -12.06 38.30
CA THR A 13 40.26 -12.73 37.30
C THR A 13 39.01 -13.23 38.02
N SER A 14 37.92 -12.50 37.97
CA SER A 14 36.64 -12.96 38.47
C SER A 14 36.06 -14.01 37.52
N LYS A 15 36.08 -15.28 37.96
CA LYS A 15 35.33 -16.36 37.32
C LYS A 15 33.81 -16.12 37.66
N LEU A 16 33.07 -15.64 36.72
CA LEU A 16 31.60 -15.60 36.82
C LEU A 16 31.11 -17.06 36.80
N SER A 17 30.51 -17.51 37.89
CA SER A 17 29.87 -18.83 38.00
C SER A 17 28.50 -18.76 37.37
N VAL A 18 28.19 -19.71 36.50
CA VAL A 18 26.89 -19.89 35.85
C VAL A 18 25.74 -20.16 36.87
N LYS A 19 26.06 -20.27 38.17
CA LYS A 19 25.10 -20.49 39.28
C LYS A 19 25.06 -19.37 40.29
N ALA A 20 25.51 -18.17 39.94
CA ALA A 20 25.35 -17.01 40.83
C ALA A 20 23.86 -16.58 40.86
N PRO A 21 23.24 -16.40 42.04
CA PRO A 21 21.89 -15.85 42.11
C PRO A 21 21.85 -14.45 41.50
N GLU A 22 20.82 -14.13 40.76
CA GLU A 22 20.62 -12.82 40.18
C GLU A 22 20.60 -11.72 41.25
N PHE A 23 21.32 -10.63 40.98
CA PHE A 23 21.41 -9.47 41.89
C PHE A 23 20.21 -8.56 41.65
N TYR A 24 19.29 -8.47 42.62
CA TYR A 24 18.20 -7.48 42.62
C TYR A 24 18.57 -6.32 43.56
N PRO A 25 18.55 -5.05 43.08
CA PRO A 25 18.74 -3.89 43.96
C PRO A 25 17.61 -3.80 44.98
N SER A 26 17.96 -3.49 46.23
CA SER A 26 17.02 -3.33 47.35
C SER A 26 16.02 -2.19 47.04
N GLY A 27 14.77 -2.56 46.75
CA GLY A 27 13.69 -1.60 46.42
C GLY A 27 12.69 -2.13 45.37
N TYR A 28 12.92 -3.29 44.81
CA TYR A 28 11.95 -3.89 43.89
C TYR A 28 10.87 -4.65 44.67
N ASN A 29 9.64 -4.13 44.62
CA ASN A 29 8.48 -4.72 45.27
C ASN A 29 7.94 -5.84 44.37
N GLN A 30 8.05 -7.11 44.83
CA GLN A 30 7.50 -8.29 44.17
C GLN A 30 5.98 -8.34 44.39
N ASN A 31 5.22 -7.56 43.64
CA ASN A 31 3.78 -7.75 43.51
C ASN A 31 3.38 -7.46 42.05
N PHE A 32 3.80 -8.34 41.14
CA PHE A 32 3.12 -8.50 39.85
C PHE A 32 2.32 -9.79 39.89
N PRO A 33 1.00 -9.75 39.58
CA PRO A 33 0.26 -10.98 39.34
C PRO A 33 0.86 -11.69 38.13
N ASP A 34 1.08 -12.99 38.34
CA ASP A 34 1.51 -13.95 37.33
C ASP A 34 0.52 -13.91 36.15
N SER A 35 0.78 -13.10 35.17
CA SER A 35 0.24 -13.21 33.83
C SER A 35 1.40 -13.65 32.94
N SER A 36 1.46 -14.95 32.74
CA SER A 36 2.29 -15.59 31.73
C SER A 36 1.91 -15.05 30.33
N PHE A 37 2.48 -13.89 29.98
CA PHE A 37 2.74 -13.55 28.61
C PHE A 37 4.14 -14.08 28.32
N GLU A 38 4.22 -15.31 27.91
CA GLU A 38 5.31 -15.78 27.08
C GLU A 38 5.15 -15.03 25.74
N ASP A 39 5.67 -13.79 25.69
CA ASP A 39 6.04 -13.17 24.43
C ASP A 39 7.17 -14.02 23.86
N GLU A 40 6.82 -15.07 23.13
CA GLU A 40 7.67 -15.62 22.09
C GLU A 40 7.88 -14.50 21.06
N TYR A 41 8.80 -13.60 21.39
CA TYR A 41 9.37 -12.67 20.42
C TYR A 41 10.31 -13.49 19.54
N ASP A 42 9.70 -14.40 18.78
CA ASP A 42 10.35 -15.05 17.66
C ASP A 42 10.58 -13.92 16.65
N GLY A 43 11.82 -13.68 16.23
CA GLY A 43 12.28 -12.51 15.47
C GLY A 43 11.67 -12.32 14.08
N TYR A 44 10.37 -12.51 13.98
CA TYR A 44 9.57 -12.21 12.80
C TYR A 44 9.16 -10.73 12.83
N LEU A 45 9.64 -9.96 11.87
CA LEU A 45 9.10 -8.65 11.60
C LEU A 45 7.58 -8.79 11.40
N PRO A 46 6.73 -7.94 12.03
CA PRO A 46 5.30 -7.90 11.73
C PRO A 46 5.09 -7.73 10.22
N LEU A 47 4.05 -8.36 9.66
CA LEU A 47 3.73 -8.25 8.23
C LEU A 47 3.74 -6.79 7.76
N ALA A 48 3.15 -5.90 8.56
CA ALA A 48 3.09 -4.47 8.26
C ALA A 48 4.48 -3.85 8.08
N GLU A 49 5.44 -4.17 8.96
CA GLU A 49 6.80 -3.63 8.88
C GLU A 49 7.54 -4.14 7.65
N TYR A 50 7.47 -5.44 7.38
CA TYR A 50 8.06 -6.04 6.17
C TYR A 50 7.48 -5.44 4.88
N VAL A 51 6.16 -5.31 4.81
CA VAL A 51 5.48 -4.72 3.65
C VAL A 51 5.86 -3.25 3.50
N GLN A 52 5.86 -2.48 4.58
CA GLN A 52 6.20 -1.06 4.55
C GLN A 52 7.65 -0.83 4.12
N ASP A 53 8.58 -1.64 4.60
CA ASP A 53 9.99 -1.57 4.19
C ASP A 53 10.15 -1.86 2.69
N PHE A 54 9.47 -2.88 2.18
CA PHE A 54 9.48 -3.17 0.75
C PHE A 54 8.88 -2.03 -0.08
N LEU A 55 7.75 -1.46 0.35
CA LEU A 55 7.10 -0.34 -0.34
C LEU A 55 7.99 0.92 -0.36
N ASN A 56 8.68 1.21 0.74
CA ASN A 56 9.63 2.30 0.82
C ASN A 56 10.85 2.06 -0.09
N HIS A 57 11.37 0.83 -0.08
CA HIS A 57 12.46 0.44 -0.97
C HIS A 57 12.09 0.61 -2.45
N LEU A 58 10.89 0.18 -2.86
CA LEU A 58 10.38 0.40 -4.21
C LEU A 58 10.20 1.88 -4.57
N ALA A 59 9.83 2.72 -3.60
CA ALA A 59 9.70 4.16 -3.82
C ALA A 59 11.06 4.82 -4.09
N GLU A 60 12.11 4.36 -3.40
CA GLU A 60 13.47 4.85 -3.56
C GLU A 60 14.17 4.26 -4.79
N GLN A 61 13.94 2.98 -5.07
CA GLN A 61 14.59 2.21 -6.12
C GLN A 61 13.58 1.47 -7.01
N PRO A 62 12.82 2.18 -7.85
CA PRO A 62 11.76 1.55 -8.67
C PRO A 62 12.30 0.51 -9.67
N GLY A 63 13.60 0.53 -9.98
CA GLY A 63 14.23 -0.44 -10.86
C GLY A 63 14.38 -1.85 -10.27
N CYS A 64 14.26 -2.03 -8.96
CA CYS A 64 14.36 -3.35 -8.31
C CYS A 64 13.05 -4.17 -8.41
N PHE A 65 11.95 -3.58 -8.88
CA PHE A 65 10.65 -4.23 -8.95
C PHE A 65 10.70 -5.62 -9.57
N GLU A 66 11.27 -5.76 -10.77
CA GLU A 66 11.28 -7.03 -11.50
C GLU A 66 12.14 -8.12 -10.83
N THR A 67 13.12 -7.72 -10.04
CA THR A 67 14.05 -8.65 -9.38
C THR A 67 13.57 -9.11 -8.00
N GLU A 68 12.74 -8.33 -7.33
CA GLU A 68 12.38 -8.56 -5.94
C GLU A 68 10.89 -8.91 -5.73
N ILE A 69 10.05 -8.61 -6.73
CA ILE A 69 8.60 -8.77 -6.58
C ILE A 69 8.16 -10.22 -6.38
N GLU A 70 8.85 -11.18 -7.00
CA GLU A 70 8.54 -12.60 -6.88
C GLU A 70 8.77 -13.07 -5.43
N GLN A 71 9.94 -12.77 -4.88
CA GLN A 71 10.29 -13.13 -3.50
C GLN A 71 9.36 -12.43 -2.49
N PHE A 72 9.02 -11.16 -2.73
CA PHE A 72 8.05 -10.43 -1.92
C PHE A 72 6.70 -11.14 -1.88
N ALA A 73 6.16 -11.49 -3.06
CA ALA A 73 4.86 -12.15 -3.16
C ALA A 73 4.86 -13.55 -2.52
N GLU A 74 5.94 -14.31 -2.65
CA GLU A 74 6.09 -15.62 -1.99
C GLU A 74 6.10 -15.47 -0.46
N THR A 75 6.85 -14.49 0.07
CA THR A 75 6.90 -14.21 1.51
C THR A 75 5.53 -13.82 2.04
N VAL A 76 4.86 -12.88 1.35
CA VAL A 76 3.51 -12.43 1.73
C VAL A 76 2.51 -13.58 1.67
N ASN A 77 2.56 -14.44 0.67
CA ASN A 77 1.71 -15.65 0.59
C ASN A 77 1.89 -16.58 1.80
N GLY A 78 3.10 -16.66 2.35
CA GLY A 78 3.37 -17.46 3.56
C GLY A 78 2.79 -16.85 4.85
N TRP A 79 2.64 -15.54 4.89
CA TRP A 79 2.23 -14.81 6.11
C TRP A 79 0.76 -14.40 6.12
N VAL A 80 0.18 -14.12 4.95
CA VAL A 80 -1.23 -13.73 4.83
C VAL A 80 -2.10 -14.98 4.87
N ALA A 81 -2.57 -15.36 6.06
CA ALA A 81 -3.41 -16.54 6.28
C ALA A 81 -4.85 -16.19 6.68
N ALA A 82 -5.14 -14.94 7.04
CA ALA A 82 -6.42 -14.48 7.56
C ALA A 82 -6.95 -13.27 6.77
N ASP A 83 -8.25 -13.01 6.89
CA ASP A 83 -8.93 -11.87 6.28
C ASP A 83 -8.32 -10.54 6.70
N GLU A 84 -8.01 -10.39 7.99
CA GLU A 84 -7.48 -9.17 8.57
C GLU A 84 -6.11 -8.83 8.00
N THR A 85 -5.23 -9.83 7.83
CA THR A 85 -3.88 -9.63 7.27
C THR A 85 -3.92 -9.28 5.79
N LEU A 86 -4.89 -9.81 5.03
CA LEU A 86 -5.08 -9.43 3.63
C LEU A 86 -5.62 -8.00 3.50
N GLN A 87 -6.55 -7.60 4.38
CA GLN A 87 -7.06 -6.23 4.43
C GLN A 87 -5.96 -5.24 4.82
N GLU A 88 -5.11 -5.59 5.79
CA GLU A 88 -3.95 -4.78 6.17
C GLU A 88 -2.98 -4.59 5.01
N LEU A 89 -2.66 -5.66 4.27
CA LEU A 89 -1.83 -5.57 3.06
C LEU A 89 -2.42 -4.62 2.02
N VAL A 90 -3.72 -4.73 1.75
CA VAL A 90 -4.43 -3.83 0.81
C VAL A 90 -4.32 -2.38 1.26
N GLU A 91 -4.55 -2.11 2.56
CA GLU A 91 -4.49 -0.76 3.10
C GLU A 91 -3.07 -0.17 3.02
N LEU A 92 -2.03 -0.94 3.37
CA LEU A 92 -0.64 -0.50 3.27
C LEU A 92 -0.25 -0.11 1.83
N VAL A 93 -0.60 -0.95 0.85
CA VAL A 93 -0.33 -0.67 -0.57
C VAL A 93 -1.12 0.55 -1.05
N TYR A 94 -2.40 0.64 -0.65
CA TYR A 94 -3.26 1.79 -1.00
C TYR A 94 -2.71 3.10 -0.41
N GLN A 95 -2.36 3.11 0.87
CA GLN A 95 -1.80 4.28 1.55
C GLN A 95 -0.49 4.73 0.88
N GLN A 96 0.42 3.82 0.60
CA GLN A 96 1.67 4.13 -0.10
C GLN A 96 1.41 4.75 -1.48
N ALA A 97 0.48 4.17 -2.25
CA ALA A 97 0.16 4.63 -3.60
C ALA A 97 -0.49 6.03 -3.64
N THR A 98 -1.20 6.41 -2.57
CA THR A 98 -1.94 7.67 -2.50
C THR A 98 -1.25 8.75 -1.66
N THR A 99 -0.27 8.40 -0.81
CA THR A 99 0.43 9.39 0.02
C THR A 99 1.85 9.70 -0.45
N VAL A 100 2.54 8.71 -1.04
CA VAL A 100 3.92 8.91 -1.50
C VAL A 100 3.93 9.46 -2.93
N PRO A 101 4.56 10.64 -3.15
CA PRO A 101 4.61 11.26 -4.47
C PRO A 101 5.22 10.32 -5.53
N ASN A 102 4.57 10.27 -6.70
CA ASN A 102 5.00 9.47 -7.86
C ASN A 102 4.98 7.94 -7.68
N PHE A 103 4.46 7.43 -6.56
CA PHE A 103 4.36 5.99 -6.32
C PHE A 103 3.11 5.35 -6.95
N SER A 104 2.12 6.12 -7.39
CA SER A 104 0.84 5.62 -7.93
C SER A 104 1.02 4.61 -9.07
N TYR A 105 1.92 4.86 -10.03
CA TYR A 105 2.24 3.93 -11.12
C TYR A 105 2.85 2.63 -10.59
N MET A 106 3.85 2.71 -9.73
CA MET A 106 4.49 1.54 -9.15
C MET A 106 3.51 0.76 -8.26
N GLY A 107 2.70 1.48 -7.48
CA GLY A 107 1.62 0.90 -6.68
C GLY A 107 0.61 0.13 -7.53
N ALA A 108 0.21 0.66 -8.70
CA ALA A 108 -0.71 -0.02 -9.61
C ALA A 108 -0.10 -1.29 -10.23
N ARG A 109 1.19 -1.26 -10.62
CA ARG A 109 1.93 -2.46 -11.08
C ARG A 109 2.01 -3.52 -9.99
N LEU A 110 2.32 -3.10 -8.75
CA LEU A 110 2.34 -3.99 -7.58
C LEU A 110 0.96 -4.63 -7.35
N CYS A 111 -0.12 -3.83 -7.40
CA CYS A 111 -1.49 -4.33 -7.28
C CYS A 111 -1.84 -5.35 -8.38
N ASN A 112 -1.41 -5.11 -9.61
CA ASN A 112 -1.60 -6.07 -10.70
C ASN A 112 -0.87 -7.39 -10.42
N TYR A 113 0.40 -7.32 -10.03
CA TYR A 113 1.20 -8.48 -9.70
C TYR A 113 0.57 -9.30 -8.56
N LEU A 114 0.27 -8.66 -7.43
CA LEU A 114 -0.35 -9.31 -6.26
C LEU A 114 -1.72 -9.91 -6.60
N SER A 115 -2.50 -9.26 -7.45
CA SER A 115 -3.81 -9.79 -7.91
C SER A 115 -3.71 -11.13 -8.64
N HIS A 116 -2.55 -11.44 -9.23
CA HIS A 116 -2.33 -12.68 -9.98
C HIS A 116 -1.55 -13.74 -9.21
N HIS A 117 -0.74 -13.34 -8.23
CA HIS A 117 0.22 -14.22 -7.56
C HIS A 117 -0.14 -14.52 -6.10
N LEU A 118 -1.02 -13.72 -5.47
CA LEU A 118 -1.56 -14.09 -4.17
C LEU A 118 -2.59 -15.21 -4.33
N THR A 119 -2.35 -16.31 -3.63
CA THR A 119 -3.18 -17.52 -3.70
C THR A 119 -4.33 -17.52 -2.70
N ILE A 120 -4.31 -16.60 -1.73
CA ILE A 120 -5.27 -16.54 -0.63
C ILE A 120 -6.52 -15.84 -1.12
N SER A 121 -7.64 -16.51 -0.91
CA SER A 121 -9.00 -16.00 -1.17
C SER A 121 -9.86 -16.29 0.06
N PRO A 122 -9.77 -15.46 1.10
CA PRO A 122 -10.63 -15.60 2.26
C PRO A 122 -12.09 -15.33 1.92
N LEU A 123 -12.99 -15.47 2.92
CA LEU A 123 -14.44 -15.27 2.75
C LEU A 123 -14.80 -13.84 2.31
N SER A 124 -14.00 -12.85 2.72
CA SER A 124 -14.16 -11.44 2.35
C SER A 124 -13.78 -11.13 0.90
N GLY A 125 -13.10 -12.04 0.22
CA GLY A 125 -12.67 -11.89 -1.16
C GLY A 125 -11.15 -11.96 -1.36
N ASN A 126 -10.70 -11.95 -2.61
CA ASN A 126 -9.28 -11.93 -2.95
C ASN A 126 -8.72 -10.49 -2.88
N PHE A 127 -7.40 -10.35 -2.98
CA PHE A 127 -6.69 -9.07 -2.95
C PHE A 127 -7.32 -8.01 -3.87
N ARG A 128 -7.63 -8.36 -5.12
CA ARG A 128 -8.25 -7.44 -6.09
C ARG A 128 -9.62 -6.95 -5.63
N GLN A 129 -10.46 -7.84 -5.12
CA GLN A 129 -11.80 -7.48 -4.65
C GLN A 129 -11.73 -6.52 -3.47
N LEU A 130 -10.85 -6.78 -2.51
CA LEU A 130 -10.66 -5.89 -1.36
C LEU A 130 -10.05 -4.54 -1.78
N LEU A 131 -9.11 -4.52 -2.72
CA LEU A 131 -8.55 -3.28 -3.28
C LEU A 131 -9.64 -2.43 -3.96
N LEU A 132 -10.48 -3.04 -4.80
CA LEU A 132 -11.58 -2.33 -5.47
C LEU A 132 -12.63 -1.87 -4.47
N GLN A 133 -12.91 -2.64 -3.44
CA GLN A 133 -13.81 -2.22 -2.36
C GLN A 133 -13.24 -1.02 -1.58
N ARG A 134 -11.93 -1.00 -1.32
CA ARG A 134 -11.24 0.15 -0.72
C ARG A 134 -11.35 1.40 -1.60
N CYS A 135 -11.14 1.24 -2.92
CA CYS A 135 -11.34 2.32 -3.88
C CYS A 135 -12.80 2.80 -3.93
N GLN A 136 -13.77 1.90 -3.81
CA GLN A 136 -15.19 2.24 -3.77
C GLN A 136 -15.53 3.19 -2.62
N THR A 137 -14.94 2.98 -1.45
CA THR A 137 -15.15 3.86 -0.28
C THR A 137 -14.74 5.31 -0.57
N GLU A 138 -13.60 5.51 -1.23
CA GLU A 138 -13.15 6.86 -1.62
C GLU A 138 -14.01 7.45 -2.74
N TYR A 139 -14.41 6.62 -3.68
CA TYR A 139 -15.27 7.02 -4.77
C TYR A 139 -16.65 7.52 -4.28
N GLU A 140 -17.22 6.88 -3.28
CA GLU A 140 -18.50 7.29 -2.68
C GLU A 140 -18.42 8.67 -2.02
N ASN A 141 -17.27 9.06 -1.49
CA ASN A 141 -17.01 10.34 -0.87
C ASN A 141 -16.58 11.46 -1.85
N ARG A 142 -16.53 11.20 -3.17
CA ARG A 142 -15.94 12.07 -4.19
C ARG A 142 -16.47 13.50 -4.20
N ASP A 143 -17.79 13.68 -4.04
CA ASP A 143 -18.43 14.98 -4.11
C ASP A 143 -18.04 15.89 -2.93
N GLU A 144 -17.97 15.31 -1.73
CA GLU A 144 -17.55 16.04 -0.53
C GLU A 144 -16.03 16.28 -0.54
N ALA A 145 -15.25 15.30 -0.98
CA ALA A 145 -13.80 15.42 -1.07
C ALA A 145 -13.35 16.49 -2.07
N ALA A 146 -14.03 16.60 -3.23
CA ALA A 146 -13.74 17.62 -4.24
C ALA A 146 -14.03 19.06 -3.77
N LYS A 147 -14.96 19.23 -2.82
CA LYS A 147 -15.34 20.50 -2.21
C LYS A 147 -14.63 20.78 -0.88
N GLY A 148 -13.98 19.77 -0.33
CA GLY A 148 -13.34 19.80 0.96
C GLY A 148 -12.20 20.84 1.08
N ASP A 149 -11.51 20.84 2.19
CA ASP A 149 -10.32 21.65 2.40
C ASP A 149 -9.15 21.21 1.49
N GLU A 150 -8.03 21.87 1.59
CA GLU A 150 -6.85 21.56 0.76
C GLU A 150 -6.35 20.15 0.98
N THR A 151 -6.39 19.63 2.21
CA THR A 151 -5.96 18.29 2.57
C THR A 151 -6.87 17.23 1.97
N ALA A 152 -8.20 17.38 2.13
CA ALA A 152 -9.18 16.48 1.55
C ALA A 152 -9.07 16.45 0.02
N ARG A 153 -8.92 17.61 -0.63
CA ARG A 153 -8.69 17.66 -2.08
C ARG A 153 -7.40 17.00 -2.52
N LYS A 154 -6.30 17.15 -1.78
CA LYS A 154 -5.03 16.46 -2.09
C LYS A 154 -5.18 14.96 -2.04
N GLN A 155 -5.84 14.42 -1.01
CA GLN A 155 -6.13 12.99 -0.89
C GLN A 155 -7.02 12.51 -2.04
N PHE A 156 -8.08 13.26 -2.34
CA PHE A 156 -8.96 12.96 -3.47
C PHE A 156 -8.22 12.94 -4.81
N HIS A 157 -7.36 13.93 -5.09
CA HIS A 157 -6.57 13.96 -6.32
C HIS A 157 -5.59 12.78 -6.41
N ALA A 158 -4.96 12.39 -5.31
CA ALA A 158 -4.08 11.23 -5.26
C ALA A 158 -4.86 9.94 -5.55
N PHE A 159 -6.05 9.78 -4.97
CA PHE A 159 -6.96 8.68 -5.27
C PHE A 159 -7.35 8.63 -6.75
N VAL A 160 -7.76 9.77 -7.35
CA VAL A 160 -8.14 9.84 -8.78
C VAL A 160 -7.00 9.38 -9.68
N LEU A 161 -5.79 9.86 -9.43
CA LEU A 161 -4.62 9.48 -10.22
C LEU A 161 -4.22 8.01 -10.02
N PHE A 162 -4.31 7.50 -8.78
CA PHE A 162 -4.07 6.09 -8.51
C PHE A 162 -5.11 5.19 -9.19
N LEU A 163 -6.39 5.56 -9.17
CA LEU A 163 -7.46 4.83 -9.86
C LEU A 163 -7.21 4.78 -11.38
N ALA A 164 -6.71 5.87 -11.96
CA ALA A 164 -6.31 5.91 -13.37
C ALA A 164 -5.16 4.94 -13.66
N GLU A 165 -4.13 4.92 -12.82
CA GLU A 165 -3.03 3.97 -12.95
C GLU A 165 -3.49 2.51 -12.77
N LEU A 166 -4.44 2.25 -11.86
CA LEU A 166 -5.06 0.93 -11.72
C LEU A 166 -5.79 0.53 -13.00
N TYR A 167 -6.57 1.44 -13.59
CA TYR A 167 -7.26 1.18 -14.87
C TYR A 167 -6.28 0.80 -15.98
N LEU A 168 -5.14 1.46 -16.04
CA LEU A 168 -4.11 1.24 -17.07
C LEU A 168 -3.32 -0.07 -16.87
N ASN A 169 -3.09 -0.47 -15.62
CA ASN A 169 -2.17 -1.56 -15.26
C ASN A 169 -2.88 -2.83 -14.77
N LEU A 170 -4.14 -2.75 -14.29
CA LEU A 170 -4.84 -3.90 -13.72
C LEU A 170 -5.45 -4.77 -14.81
N GLU A 171 -4.89 -5.94 -15.03
CA GLU A 171 -5.34 -6.92 -16.00
C GLU A 171 -6.41 -7.84 -15.43
N ILE A 172 -7.55 -7.97 -16.14
CA ILE A 172 -8.59 -8.93 -15.81
C ILE A 172 -8.54 -10.07 -16.83
N LYS A 173 -8.21 -11.27 -16.38
CA LYS A 173 -8.27 -12.47 -17.22
C LYS A 173 -9.73 -12.88 -17.42
N GLY A 174 -10.25 -12.65 -18.60
CA GLY A 174 -11.59 -13.12 -19.01
C GLY A 174 -11.62 -14.65 -19.21
N THR A 175 -12.82 -15.23 -19.23
CA THR A 175 -13.08 -16.68 -19.36
C THR A 175 -12.51 -17.31 -20.65
N LYS A 176 -12.09 -16.51 -21.62
CA LYS A 176 -11.48 -16.94 -22.89
C LYS A 176 -9.99 -16.62 -23.01
N GLY A 177 -9.30 -16.33 -21.88
CA GLY A 177 -7.87 -15.97 -21.88
C GLY A 177 -7.58 -14.58 -22.47
N GLN A 178 -8.60 -13.79 -22.78
CA GLN A 178 -8.42 -12.40 -23.20
C GLN A 178 -8.17 -11.54 -21.99
N VAL A 179 -7.11 -10.74 -22.04
CA VAL A 179 -6.84 -9.69 -21.05
C VAL A 179 -7.79 -8.53 -21.35
N LYS A 180 -8.64 -8.17 -20.38
CA LYS A 180 -9.51 -7.00 -20.44
C LYS A 180 -9.12 -6.02 -19.35
N GLN A 181 -9.20 -4.74 -19.68
CA GLN A 181 -9.16 -3.69 -18.67
C GLN A 181 -10.49 -3.67 -17.89
N ALA A 182 -10.46 -3.14 -16.68
CA ALA A 182 -11.64 -3.06 -15.84
C ALA A 182 -12.59 -1.96 -16.36
N GLU A 183 -13.56 -2.32 -17.20
CA GLU A 183 -14.54 -1.38 -17.76
C GLU A 183 -15.24 -0.55 -16.67
N ILE A 184 -15.52 -1.15 -15.52
CA ILE A 184 -16.10 -0.45 -14.36
C ILE A 184 -15.23 0.72 -13.84
N LEU A 185 -13.91 0.59 -13.93
CA LEU A 185 -13.00 1.67 -13.54
C LEU A 185 -13.04 2.83 -14.54
N GLN A 186 -13.29 2.54 -15.81
CA GLN A 186 -13.43 3.55 -16.85
C GLN A 186 -14.64 4.45 -16.61
N GLU A 187 -15.81 3.87 -16.31
CA GLU A 187 -17.02 4.62 -15.96
C GLU A 187 -16.79 5.48 -14.72
N GLY A 188 -16.18 4.89 -13.68
CA GLY A 188 -15.82 5.63 -12.46
C GLY A 188 -14.88 6.81 -12.73
N LEU A 189 -13.88 6.66 -13.61
CA LEU A 189 -12.96 7.73 -13.98
C LEU A 189 -13.66 8.86 -14.76
N GLN A 190 -14.65 8.54 -15.62
CA GLN A 190 -15.46 9.55 -16.30
C GLN A 190 -16.26 10.39 -15.31
N GLU A 191 -16.87 9.73 -14.31
CA GLU A 191 -17.60 10.45 -13.26
C GLU A 191 -16.70 11.31 -12.39
N LEU A 192 -15.52 10.81 -12.00
CA LEU A 192 -14.53 11.58 -11.26
C LEU A 192 -14.05 12.81 -12.04
N LEU A 193 -13.85 12.68 -13.36
CA LEU A 193 -13.52 13.81 -14.22
C LEU A 193 -14.64 14.86 -14.22
N ASN A 194 -15.91 14.44 -14.30
CA ASN A 194 -17.06 15.34 -14.20
C ASN A 194 -17.13 16.04 -12.84
N VAL A 195 -16.84 15.35 -11.73
CA VAL A 195 -16.77 15.94 -10.39
C VAL A 195 -15.69 17.01 -10.30
N LEU A 196 -14.50 16.75 -10.86
CA LEU A 196 -13.40 17.73 -10.91
C LEU A 196 -13.80 19.00 -11.69
N PHE A 197 -14.48 18.86 -12.85
CA PHE A 197 -14.94 19.99 -13.65
C PHE A 197 -16.14 20.72 -13.00
N SER A 198 -16.99 20.02 -12.28
CA SER A 198 -18.13 20.63 -11.56
C SER A 198 -17.70 21.47 -10.35
N ASN A 199 -16.45 21.29 -9.89
CA ASN A 199 -15.87 22.05 -8.79
C ASN A 199 -14.56 22.72 -9.26
N PRO A 200 -14.64 23.77 -10.09
CA PRO A 200 -13.51 24.29 -10.88
C PRO A 200 -12.57 25.19 -10.06
N VAL A 201 -11.92 24.64 -9.04
CA VAL A 201 -10.75 25.26 -8.40
C VAL A 201 -9.47 24.82 -9.09
N ASP A 202 -8.44 25.64 -9.06
CA ASP A 202 -7.18 25.41 -9.80
C ASP A 202 -6.61 24.02 -9.62
N ASN A 203 -6.61 23.53 -8.38
CA ASN A 203 -6.07 22.19 -8.05
C ASN A 203 -6.91 21.06 -8.66
N ASN A 204 -8.25 21.17 -8.67
CA ASN A 204 -9.13 20.21 -9.31
C ASN A 204 -8.93 20.21 -10.83
N LEU A 205 -8.81 21.37 -11.45
CA LEU A 205 -8.54 21.50 -12.89
C LEU A 205 -7.16 20.93 -13.25
N MET A 206 -6.15 21.15 -12.42
CA MET A 206 -4.82 20.55 -12.61
C MET A 206 -4.88 19.02 -12.49
N CYS A 207 -5.66 18.48 -11.57
CA CYS A 207 -5.87 17.03 -11.46
C CYS A 207 -6.59 16.48 -12.71
N ALA A 208 -7.64 17.15 -13.18
CA ALA A 208 -8.35 16.76 -14.40
C ALA A 208 -7.40 16.72 -15.63
N VAL A 209 -6.54 17.72 -15.77
CA VAL A 209 -5.53 17.74 -16.86
C VAL A 209 -4.54 16.58 -16.75
N LYS A 210 -4.08 16.25 -15.53
CA LYS A 210 -3.19 15.11 -15.30
C LYS A 210 -3.89 13.80 -15.64
N LEU A 211 -5.15 13.63 -15.21
CA LEU A 211 -5.96 12.46 -15.50
C LEU A 211 -6.13 12.27 -17.02
N LEU A 212 -6.52 13.31 -17.74
CA LEU A 212 -6.65 13.26 -19.20
C LEU A 212 -5.34 12.90 -19.90
N LYS A 213 -4.21 13.42 -19.42
CA LYS A 213 -2.88 13.06 -19.98
C LYS A 213 -2.53 11.60 -19.76
N LEU A 214 -2.86 11.02 -18.61
CA LEU A 214 -2.64 9.59 -18.35
C LEU A 214 -3.48 8.72 -19.29
N LEU A 215 -4.70 9.14 -19.62
CA LEU A 215 -5.65 8.37 -20.41
C LEU A 215 -5.55 8.60 -21.93
N GLN A 216 -4.71 9.52 -22.41
CA GLN A 216 -4.60 9.90 -23.82
C GLN A 216 -4.27 8.76 -24.81
N GLY A 217 -3.67 7.67 -24.33
CA GLY A 217 -3.32 6.50 -25.18
C GLY A 217 -4.48 5.55 -25.46
N PHE A 218 -5.68 5.80 -24.91
CA PHE A 218 -6.80 4.88 -24.98
C PHE A 218 -7.89 5.42 -25.89
N PRO A 219 -8.44 4.60 -26.83
CA PRO A 219 -9.36 5.03 -27.88
C PRO A 219 -10.65 5.67 -27.37
N MET A 220 -11.08 5.35 -26.15
CA MET A 220 -12.30 5.90 -25.54
C MET A 220 -12.12 7.32 -24.98
N TRP A 221 -10.89 7.82 -24.87
CA TRP A 221 -10.54 9.13 -24.32
C TRP A 221 -9.99 10.10 -25.37
N GLY A 222 -9.97 9.68 -26.65
CA GLY A 222 -9.55 10.51 -27.78
C GLY A 222 -10.60 11.55 -28.16
N PRO A 223 -10.25 12.59 -28.95
CA PRO A 223 -11.14 13.67 -29.35
C PRO A 223 -12.36 13.23 -30.19
N GLY A 224 -12.54 11.92 -30.46
CA GLY A 224 -13.67 11.35 -31.18
C GLY A 224 -14.72 10.60 -30.33
N ALA A 225 -14.49 10.45 -29.01
CA ALA A 225 -15.37 9.62 -28.15
C ALA A 225 -16.73 10.26 -27.79
N CYS A 226 -16.99 11.49 -28.18
CA CYS A 226 -18.24 12.20 -27.88
C CYS A 226 -19.32 12.08 -28.94
N HIS A 227 -19.20 11.21 -29.95
CA HIS A 227 -20.11 11.16 -31.10
C HIS A 227 -20.60 9.78 -31.51
N GLU A 228 -21.07 8.95 -30.57
CA GLU A 228 -21.97 7.85 -30.95
C GLU A 228 -23.11 7.76 -29.92
N GLY A 229 -24.17 8.48 -30.18
CA GLY A 229 -25.37 8.42 -29.33
C GLY A 229 -26.46 9.43 -29.61
N TYR A 230 -26.52 10.05 -30.81
CA TYR A 230 -27.73 10.76 -31.27
C TYR A 230 -28.04 10.36 -32.70
N ASP A 231 -28.63 9.20 -32.85
CA ASP A 231 -29.38 8.88 -34.06
C ASP A 231 -30.76 9.55 -33.96
N ALA A 232 -30.81 10.82 -34.35
CA ALA A 232 -32.07 11.54 -34.53
C ALA A 232 -32.66 11.14 -35.87
N THR A 233 -33.37 10.02 -35.90
CA THR A 233 -34.35 9.78 -36.98
C THR A 233 -35.51 10.74 -36.75
N PRO A 234 -35.84 11.63 -37.72
CA PRO A 234 -37.08 12.43 -37.65
C PRO A 234 -38.31 11.52 -37.83
N PRO A 235 -39.41 11.78 -37.09
CA PRO A 235 -40.64 11.02 -37.29
C PRO A 235 -41.29 11.32 -38.64
N PRO A 236 -42.05 10.34 -39.18
CA PRO A 236 -42.71 10.43 -40.48
C PRO A 236 -43.79 11.49 -40.61
#